data_bc31f9f788a9228ff330abcc8bc37a07
#
_entry.id   bc31f9f788a9228ff330abcc8bc37a07
#
_cell.length_a   1.000
_cell.length_b   1.000
_cell.length_c   1.000
_cell.angle_alpha   90.00
_cell.angle_beta   90.00
_cell.angle_gamma   90.00
#
_symmetry.space_group_name_H-M   'P 1'
#
loop_
_entity.id
_entity.type
_entity.pdbx_description
1 polymer ?
#
loop_
_entity_poly.entity_id
_entity_poly.type
_entity_poly.pdbx_seq_one_letter_code
_entity_poly.pdbx_strand_id
1 'polypeptide(L)'
;MHAIESFNNHLPVKVKFGEGISTALPVVIDELGASKVFLMVDAGIEKFNPAAKALIDRLVAISHLTVTIFEKPAGEPTVEMVDDATAAFKSSNSEVVVALGGGSVIDTAKAARLCAQLNCTFREFQAQTPNYPVPTVALIAIPTSAGTGSEVSGGSVISDPVSGIKAGIANANLRAQVALVDPVLTYSMPPTMTANTGIDALAQAIAGIIAKCSTPIGDAIGYEAVRMMSGA
;
A
#
# COMPACT_ATOMS: atom_id res chain seq x y z
N MET A 1 -12.89 6.45 -33.78
CA MET A 1 -11.63 7.04 -33.28
C MET A 1 -12.04 8.18 -32.37
N HIS A 2 -11.97 8.00 -31.04
CA HIS A 2 -12.17 9.11 -30.13
C HIS A 2 -10.99 10.05 -30.28
N ALA A 3 -11.26 11.35 -30.39
CA ALA A 3 -10.18 12.35 -30.37
C ALA A 3 -9.42 12.18 -29.05
N ILE A 4 -8.10 12.09 -29.11
CA ILE A 4 -7.28 12.04 -27.88
C ILE A 4 -7.38 13.42 -27.24
N GLU A 5 -8.16 13.51 -26.17
CA GLU A 5 -8.20 14.70 -25.33
C GLU A 5 -6.86 14.83 -24.59
N SER A 6 -6.53 16.05 -24.18
CA SER A 6 -5.32 16.28 -23.38
C SER A 6 -5.41 15.53 -22.06
N PHE A 7 -4.36 14.82 -21.67
CA PHE A 7 -4.30 14.10 -20.39
C PHE A 7 -2.96 14.34 -19.69
N ASN A 8 -2.97 14.20 -18.39
CA ASN A 8 -1.77 14.17 -17.57
C ASN A 8 -1.53 12.75 -17.07
N ASN A 9 -0.28 12.27 -17.20
CA ASN A 9 0.12 10.99 -16.62
C ASN A 9 1.25 11.23 -15.63
N HIS A 10 1.07 10.74 -14.38
CA HIS A 10 2.04 10.90 -13.32
C HIS A 10 2.13 9.61 -12.52
N LEU A 11 3.23 8.88 -12.67
CA LEU A 11 3.56 7.64 -11.97
C LEU A 11 4.74 7.87 -11.02
N PRO A 12 4.50 8.45 -9.82
CA PRO A 12 5.59 8.88 -8.93
C PRO A 12 6.20 7.75 -8.12
N VAL A 13 5.61 6.55 -8.13
CA VAL A 13 6.10 5.42 -7.32
C VAL A 13 7.30 4.77 -7.99
N LYS A 14 8.41 4.67 -7.25
CA LYS A 14 9.59 3.89 -7.69
C LYS A 14 9.30 2.41 -7.45
N VAL A 15 8.92 1.69 -8.49
CA VAL A 15 8.65 0.24 -8.39
C VAL A 15 9.95 -0.53 -8.61
N LYS A 16 10.28 -1.41 -7.67
CA LYS A 16 11.31 -2.46 -7.80
C LYS A 16 10.59 -3.81 -7.80
N PHE A 17 10.68 -4.57 -8.88
CA PHE A 17 10.00 -5.85 -9.06
C PHE A 17 10.99 -7.00 -9.26
N GLY A 18 10.74 -8.11 -8.64
CA GLY A 18 11.49 -9.37 -8.84
C GLY A 18 11.50 -10.27 -7.60
N GLU A 19 11.78 -11.54 -7.79
CA GLU A 19 11.94 -12.49 -6.69
C GLU A 19 13.10 -12.08 -5.78
N GLY A 20 12.82 -12.04 -4.47
CA GLY A 20 13.79 -11.65 -3.46
C GLY A 20 14.08 -10.16 -3.38
N ILE A 21 13.40 -9.29 -4.17
CA ILE A 21 13.66 -7.86 -4.19
C ILE A 21 13.34 -7.19 -2.84
N SER A 22 12.45 -7.78 -2.04
CA SER A 22 12.14 -7.32 -0.70
C SER A 22 13.37 -7.28 0.23
N THR A 23 14.38 -8.11 -0.05
CA THR A 23 15.64 -8.11 0.70
C THR A 23 16.46 -6.82 0.54
N ALA A 24 16.13 -5.97 -0.44
CA ALA A 24 16.71 -4.65 -0.61
C ALA A 24 16.11 -3.59 0.34
N LEU A 25 15.13 -3.95 1.18
CA LEU A 25 14.47 -3.02 2.10
C LEU A 25 15.45 -2.19 2.96
N PRO A 26 16.49 -2.77 3.60
CA PRO A 26 17.44 -1.98 4.37
C PRO A 26 18.13 -0.89 3.53
N VAL A 27 18.57 -1.26 2.32
CA VAL A 27 19.22 -0.31 1.40
C VAL A 27 18.27 0.82 1.01
N VAL A 28 16.98 0.52 0.80
CA VAL A 28 15.98 1.55 0.48
C VAL A 28 15.73 2.47 1.67
N ILE A 29 15.75 1.95 2.90
CA ILE A 29 15.63 2.76 4.13
C ILE A 29 16.84 3.70 4.24
N ASP A 30 18.05 3.20 4.00
CA ASP A 30 19.28 4.00 4.01
C ASP A 30 19.29 5.06 2.89
N GLU A 31 18.82 4.73 1.67
CA GLU A 31 18.63 5.68 0.55
C GLU A 31 17.69 6.84 0.93
N LEU A 32 16.73 6.60 1.83
CA LEU A 32 15.80 7.61 2.35
C LEU A 32 16.35 8.39 3.55
N GLY A 33 17.53 8.04 4.03
CA GLY A 33 18.19 8.69 5.17
C GLY A 33 17.50 8.40 6.50
N ALA A 34 16.77 7.31 6.63
CA ALA A 34 15.99 6.95 7.81
C ALA A 34 16.73 5.90 8.67
N SER A 35 16.60 6.03 9.98
CA SER A 35 17.10 5.09 10.98
C SER A 35 16.00 4.57 11.91
N LYS A 36 14.87 5.26 11.98
CA LYS A 36 13.70 4.87 12.77
C LYS A 36 12.56 4.48 11.85
N VAL A 37 12.17 3.22 11.94
CA VAL A 37 11.22 2.56 11.03
C VAL A 37 9.93 2.25 11.77
N PHE A 38 8.80 2.67 11.24
CA PHE A 38 7.49 2.17 11.63
C PHE A 38 7.09 1.07 10.65
N LEU A 39 7.16 -0.17 11.10
CA LEU A 39 6.80 -1.34 10.32
C LEU A 39 5.37 -1.76 10.64
N MET A 40 4.46 -1.53 9.70
CA MET A 40 3.07 -1.98 9.79
C MET A 40 2.91 -3.32 9.07
N VAL A 41 2.34 -4.30 9.75
CA VAL A 41 2.11 -5.65 9.22
C VAL A 41 0.69 -6.13 9.50
N ASP A 42 0.20 -7.13 8.77
CA ASP A 42 -1.00 -7.87 9.17
C ASP A 42 -0.75 -8.67 10.44
N ALA A 43 -1.68 -8.63 11.39
CA ALA A 43 -1.56 -9.39 12.63
C ALA A 43 -1.38 -10.89 12.36
N GLY A 44 -0.31 -11.42 12.90
CA GLY A 44 0.05 -12.83 12.74
C GLY A 44 0.65 -13.22 11.39
N ILE A 45 1.04 -12.27 10.53
CA ILE A 45 1.66 -12.54 9.22
C ILE A 45 2.83 -13.53 9.32
N GLU A 46 3.59 -13.45 10.40
CA GLU A 46 4.75 -14.32 10.63
C GLU A 46 4.39 -15.82 10.71
N LYS A 47 3.12 -16.14 11.05
CA LYS A 47 2.65 -17.51 11.19
C LYS A 47 2.34 -18.19 9.86
N PHE A 48 1.95 -17.42 8.85
CA PHE A 48 1.52 -17.99 7.56
C PHE A 48 2.36 -17.53 6.38
N ASN A 49 3.27 -16.57 6.58
CA ASN A 49 4.17 -16.10 5.54
C ASN A 49 5.63 -16.16 6.00
N PRO A 50 6.32 -17.31 5.77
CA PRO A 50 7.71 -17.46 6.19
C PRO A 50 8.67 -16.45 5.57
N ALA A 51 8.40 -16.00 4.35
CA ALA A 51 9.24 -15.01 3.66
C ALA A 51 9.09 -13.62 4.32
N ALA A 52 7.85 -13.24 4.69
CA ALA A 52 7.61 -12.01 5.45
C ALA A 52 8.27 -12.08 6.83
N LYS A 53 8.18 -13.22 7.52
CA LYS A 53 8.87 -13.43 8.79
C LYS A 53 10.39 -13.24 8.65
N ALA A 54 10.99 -13.87 7.68
CA ALA A 54 12.43 -13.75 7.44
C ALA A 54 12.85 -12.30 7.15
N LEU A 55 12.02 -11.55 6.43
CA LEU A 55 12.25 -10.13 6.16
C LEU A 55 12.18 -9.28 7.43
N ILE A 56 11.18 -9.53 8.29
CA ILE A 56 11.02 -8.84 9.58
C ILE A 56 12.22 -9.14 10.49
N ASP A 57 12.56 -10.44 10.68
CA ASP A 57 13.69 -10.87 11.51
C ASP A 57 14.99 -10.20 11.05
N ARG A 58 15.23 -10.18 9.74
CA ARG A 58 16.39 -9.52 9.16
C ARG A 58 16.42 -8.02 9.41
N LEU A 59 15.28 -7.35 9.27
CA LEU A 59 15.20 -5.90 9.48
C LEU A 59 15.47 -5.52 10.94
N VAL A 60 14.88 -6.27 11.88
CA VAL A 60 15.04 -6.04 13.32
C VAL A 60 16.48 -6.34 13.80
N ALA A 61 17.20 -7.24 13.12
CA ALA A 61 18.58 -7.58 13.46
C ALA A 61 19.59 -6.51 13.05
N ILE A 62 19.19 -5.48 12.28
CA ILE A 62 20.11 -4.42 11.83
C ILE A 62 20.34 -3.42 12.96
N SER A 63 21.59 -3.35 13.45
CA SER A 63 21.94 -2.64 14.67
C SER A 63 21.78 -1.12 14.64
N HIS A 64 21.82 -0.52 13.44
CA HIS A 64 21.63 0.94 13.30
C HIS A 64 20.17 1.35 13.07
N LEU A 65 19.25 0.39 12.91
CA LEU A 65 17.84 0.66 12.77
C LEU A 65 17.09 0.47 14.09
N THR A 66 16.16 1.37 14.35
CA THR A 66 15.16 1.22 15.41
C THR A 66 13.82 0.89 14.76
N VAL A 67 13.33 -0.32 14.94
CA VAL A 67 12.09 -0.78 14.31
C VAL A 67 10.96 -0.84 15.34
N THR A 68 9.91 -0.07 15.11
CA THR A 68 8.65 -0.17 15.84
C THR A 68 7.66 -0.96 15.01
N ILE A 69 7.23 -2.11 15.46
CA ILE A 69 6.27 -2.96 14.76
C ILE A 69 4.86 -2.64 15.24
N PHE A 70 3.96 -2.42 14.30
CA PHE A 70 2.52 -2.29 14.53
C PHE A 70 1.79 -3.41 13.78
N GLU A 71 1.15 -4.30 14.53
CA GLU A 71 0.31 -5.34 13.96
C GLU A 71 -1.11 -4.80 13.75
N LYS A 72 -1.48 -4.58 12.49
CA LYS A 72 -2.85 -4.22 12.14
C LYS A 72 -3.75 -5.43 12.36
N PRO A 73 -4.85 -5.29 13.11
CA PRO A 73 -5.82 -6.36 13.28
C PRO A 73 -6.29 -6.95 11.95
N ALA A 74 -6.54 -8.25 11.92
CA ALA A 74 -7.00 -8.94 10.72
C ALA A 74 -8.32 -8.38 10.18
N GLY A 75 -8.52 -8.48 8.88
CA GLY A 75 -9.74 -8.04 8.20
C GLY A 75 -9.62 -6.70 7.49
N GLU A 76 -10.76 -6.20 7.04
CA GLU A 76 -10.89 -4.91 6.35
C GLU A 76 -10.39 -3.76 7.24
N PRO A 77 -9.75 -2.74 6.67
CA PRO A 77 -9.28 -1.62 7.46
C PRO A 77 -10.46 -0.76 7.92
N THR A 78 -10.51 -0.45 9.22
CA THR A 78 -11.53 0.42 9.80
C THR A 78 -10.96 1.76 10.23
N VAL A 79 -11.85 2.72 10.45
CA VAL A 79 -11.50 4.05 10.96
C VAL A 79 -10.69 3.94 12.25
N GLU A 80 -11.13 3.07 13.16
CA GLU A 80 -10.48 2.85 14.45
C GLU A 80 -9.06 2.29 14.27
N MET A 81 -8.87 1.33 13.35
CA MET A 81 -7.54 0.80 13.04
C MET A 81 -6.60 1.86 12.49
N VAL A 82 -7.10 2.81 11.69
CA VAL A 82 -6.30 3.94 11.20
C VAL A 82 -5.92 4.87 12.35
N ASP A 83 -6.87 5.19 13.25
CA ASP A 83 -6.61 6.07 14.38
C ASP A 83 -5.61 5.45 15.37
N ASP A 84 -5.71 4.14 15.65
CA ASP A 84 -4.75 3.39 16.47
C ASP A 84 -3.35 3.39 15.83
N ALA A 85 -3.28 3.12 14.53
CA ALA A 85 -2.03 3.15 13.78
C ALA A 85 -1.42 4.56 13.76
N THR A 86 -2.26 5.59 13.64
CA THR A 86 -1.84 7.01 13.70
C THR A 86 -1.21 7.33 15.05
N ALA A 87 -1.84 6.93 16.15
CA ALA A 87 -1.34 7.14 17.50
C ALA A 87 0.00 6.40 17.74
N ALA A 88 0.08 5.13 17.32
CA ALA A 88 1.29 4.33 17.43
C ALA A 88 2.44 4.91 16.58
N PHE A 89 2.16 5.35 15.35
CA PHE A 89 3.15 5.98 14.49
C PHE A 89 3.69 7.28 15.10
N LYS A 90 2.81 8.16 15.60
CA LYS A 90 3.23 9.40 16.27
C LYS A 90 4.12 9.14 17.48
N SER A 91 3.78 8.15 18.31
CA SER A 91 4.56 7.83 19.51
C SER A 91 5.94 7.21 19.18
N SER A 92 6.08 6.55 18.04
CA SER A 92 7.34 5.92 17.62
C SER A 92 8.42 6.91 17.18
N ASN A 93 8.06 8.15 16.84
CA ASN A 93 8.95 9.14 16.23
C ASN A 93 9.71 8.59 15.01
N SER A 94 9.06 7.73 14.23
CA SER A 94 9.67 7.07 13.08
C SER A 94 9.81 8.04 11.90
N GLU A 95 10.84 7.80 11.09
CA GLU A 95 11.25 8.64 9.96
C GLU A 95 10.79 8.07 8.61
N VAL A 96 10.41 6.80 8.60
CA VAL A 96 9.87 6.08 7.44
C VAL A 96 8.78 5.11 7.89
N VAL A 97 7.76 4.97 7.06
CA VAL A 97 6.72 3.94 7.22
C VAL A 97 6.99 2.82 6.23
N VAL A 98 7.02 1.58 6.70
CA VAL A 98 7.07 0.38 5.88
C VAL A 98 5.76 -0.37 6.07
N ALA A 99 5.02 -0.58 4.99
CA ALA A 99 3.78 -1.35 4.99
C ALA A 99 4.03 -2.71 4.33
N LEU A 100 4.13 -3.76 5.12
CA LEU A 100 4.33 -5.15 4.67
C LEU A 100 3.04 -5.93 4.89
N GLY A 101 2.27 -6.13 3.84
CA GLY A 101 0.97 -6.80 3.94
C GLY A 101 0.12 -6.66 2.68
N GLY A 102 -1.14 -7.07 2.78
CA GLY A 102 -2.11 -6.86 1.70
C GLY A 102 -2.55 -5.41 1.55
N GLY A 103 -3.47 -5.16 0.62
CA GLY A 103 -4.02 -3.81 0.37
C GLY A 103 -4.54 -3.14 1.63
N SER A 104 -5.13 -3.91 2.57
CA SER A 104 -5.65 -3.38 3.84
C SER A 104 -4.56 -2.75 4.73
N VAL A 105 -3.36 -3.36 4.79
CA VAL A 105 -2.22 -2.81 5.54
C VAL A 105 -1.70 -1.55 4.85
N ILE A 106 -1.53 -1.61 3.53
CA ILE A 106 -1.00 -0.49 2.76
C ILE A 106 -1.94 0.72 2.82
N ASP A 107 -3.25 0.50 2.72
CA ASP A 107 -4.25 1.57 2.81
C ASP A 107 -4.31 2.19 4.20
N THR A 108 -4.23 1.37 5.27
CA THR A 108 -4.13 1.86 6.64
C THR A 108 -2.87 2.71 6.82
N ALA A 109 -1.72 2.27 6.30
CA ALA A 109 -0.46 3.00 6.41
C ALA A 109 -0.47 4.35 5.68
N LYS A 110 -1.08 4.39 4.48
CA LYS A 110 -1.28 5.64 3.72
C LYS A 110 -2.08 6.66 4.53
N ALA A 111 -3.22 6.22 5.08
CA ALA A 111 -4.11 7.07 5.85
C ALA A 111 -3.46 7.52 7.17
N ALA A 112 -2.93 6.60 7.95
CA ALA A 112 -2.31 6.88 9.25
C ALA A 112 -1.14 7.88 9.13
N ARG A 113 -0.31 7.75 8.09
CA ARG A 113 0.79 8.68 7.82
C ARG A 113 0.31 10.12 7.65
N LEU A 114 -0.76 10.34 6.90
CA LEU A 114 -1.31 11.68 6.66
C LEU A 114 -2.10 12.20 7.87
N CYS A 115 -2.87 11.36 8.54
CA CYS A 115 -3.56 11.73 9.78
C CYS A 115 -2.57 12.17 10.86
N ALA A 116 -1.44 11.48 10.97
CA ALA A 116 -0.37 11.86 11.89
C ALA A 116 0.24 13.23 11.57
N GLN A 117 0.50 13.50 10.28
CA GLN A 117 1.04 14.78 9.81
C GLN A 117 0.07 15.94 10.06
N LEU A 118 -1.22 15.70 9.83
CA LEU A 118 -2.29 16.69 10.02
C LEU A 118 -2.77 16.80 11.47
N ASN A 119 -2.33 15.88 12.35
CA ASN A 119 -2.77 15.78 13.73
C ASN A 119 -4.31 15.67 13.88
N CYS A 120 -4.93 14.85 13.06
CA CYS A 120 -6.38 14.63 13.04
C CYS A 120 -6.73 13.14 13.11
N THR A 121 -7.98 12.84 13.42
CA THR A 121 -8.58 11.51 13.27
C THR A 121 -8.87 11.22 11.80
N PHE A 122 -9.09 9.94 11.45
CA PHE A 122 -9.42 9.61 10.07
C PHE A 122 -10.80 10.15 9.65
N ARG A 123 -11.78 10.23 10.56
CA ARG A 123 -13.08 10.85 10.27
C ARG A 123 -12.95 12.34 9.97
N GLU A 124 -12.14 13.06 10.73
CA GLU A 124 -11.83 14.47 10.44
C GLU A 124 -11.11 14.64 9.12
N PHE A 125 -10.18 13.72 8.80
CA PHE A 125 -9.45 13.70 7.54
C PHE A 125 -10.37 13.49 6.34
N GLN A 126 -11.32 12.54 6.43
CA GLN A 126 -12.33 12.29 5.40
C GLN A 126 -13.26 13.48 5.18
N ALA A 127 -13.61 14.18 6.24
CA ALA A 127 -14.53 15.33 6.18
C ALA A 127 -13.90 16.60 5.57
N GLN A 128 -12.57 16.65 5.52
CA GLN A 128 -11.86 17.78 4.91
C GLN A 128 -11.95 17.70 3.38
N THR A 129 -12.13 18.86 2.76
CA THR A 129 -12.00 18.99 1.30
C THR A 129 -10.58 18.56 0.89
N PRO A 130 -10.38 17.84 -0.24
CA PRO A 130 -9.18 17.07 -0.53
C PRO A 130 -7.93 17.90 -0.88
N ASN A 131 -7.50 18.77 0.02
CA ASN A 131 -6.21 19.42 -0.08
C ASN A 131 -5.19 18.67 0.78
N TYR A 132 -4.88 17.43 0.38
CA TYR A 132 -3.94 16.59 1.10
C TYR A 132 -2.52 17.11 0.93
N PRO A 133 -1.78 17.37 2.02
CA PRO A 133 -0.41 17.86 1.93
C PRO A 133 0.51 16.80 1.33
N VAL A 134 1.64 17.24 0.81
CA VAL A 134 2.73 16.34 0.45
C VAL A 134 3.23 15.68 1.74
N PRO A 135 3.33 14.34 1.79
CA PRO A 135 3.80 13.66 2.98
C PRO A 135 5.25 14.01 3.31
N THR A 136 5.49 14.32 4.57
CA THR A 136 6.85 14.60 5.09
C THR A 136 7.61 13.32 5.41
N VAL A 137 6.90 12.21 5.66
CA VAL A 137 7.48 10.89 5.94
C VAL A 137 7.24 9.98 4.74
N ALA A 138 8.29 9.30 4.28
CA ALA A 138 8.21 8.36 3.17
C ALA A 138 7.43 7.10 3.55
N LEU A 139 6.77 6.49 2.54
CA LEU A 139 6.14 5.16 2.64
C LEU A 139 6.82 4.20 1.67
N ILE A 140 7.26 3.06 2.19
CA ILE A 140 7.69 1.90 1.42
C ILE A 140 6.57 0.87 1.49
N ALA A 141 6.00 0.49 0.36
CA ALA A 141 4.95 -0.51 0.30
C ALA A 141 5.51 -1.84 -0.20
N ILE A 142 5.21 -2.92 0.52
CA ILE A 142 5.66 -4.28 0.22
C ILE A 142 4.41 -5.19 0.23
N PRO A 143 3.78 -5.40 -0.93
CA PRO A 143 2.56 -6.19 -1.01
C PRO A 143 2.84 -7.67 -0.77
N THR A 144 1.94 -8.33 -0.02
CA THR A 144 1.94 -9.78 0.20
C THR A 144 0.75 -10.46 -0.50
N SER A 145 0.00 -9.70 -1.28
CA SER A 145 -1.08 -10.18 -2.14
C SER A 145 -0.96 -9.55 -3.52
N ALA A 146 -1.43 -10.23 -4.55
CA ALA A 146 -1.41 -9.77 -5.93
C ALA A 146 -2.84 -9.50 -6.42
N GLY A 147 -3.29 -8.24 -6.40
CA GLY A 147 -4.65 -7.88 -6.79
C GLY A 147 -4.93 -6.39 -6.68
N THR A 148 -4.89 -5.84 -5.49
CA THR A 148 -5.37 -4.48 -5.20
C THR A 148 -4.58 -3.36 -5.86
N GLY A 149 -3.29 -3.55 -6.17
CA GLY A 149 -2.41 -2.50 -6.68
C GLY A 149 -2.23 -1.33 -5.69
N SER A 150 -2.51 -1.56 -4.40
CA SER A 150 -2.45 -0.50 -3.40
C SER A 150 -1.05 0.10 -3.27
N GLU A 151 0.01 -0.67 -3.52
CA GLU A 151 1.40 -0.23 -3.48
C GLU A 151 1.73 0.88 -4.50
N VAL A 152 0.97 0.98 -5.58
CA VAL A 152 1.16 2.00 -6.64
C VAL A 152 0.01 3.00 -6.74
N SER A 153 -1.15 2.70 -6.14
CA SER A 153 -2.34 3.55 -6.23
C SER A 153 -2.29 4.72 -5.27
N GLY A 154 -2.97 5.81 -5.63
CA GLY A 154 -3.23 6.96 -4.73
C GLY A 154 -4.54 6.83 -3.96
N GLY A 155 -5.10 5.62 -3.84
CA GLY A 155 -6.31 5.34 -3.09
C GLY A 155 -6.02 4.76 -1.71
N SER A 156 -6.95 4.96 -0.79
CA SER A 156 -7.03 4.25 0.49
C SER A 156 -8.52 4.05 0.81
N VAL A 157 -8.93 2.80 0.98
CA VAL A 157 -10.34 2.44 1.19
C VAL A 157 -10.50 1.93 2.61
N ILE A 158 -11.24 2.70 3.41
CA ILE A 158 -11.42 2.45 4.84
C ILE A 158 -12.91 2.32 5.16
N SER A 159 -13.28 1.35 5.95
CA SER A 159 -14.64 1.11 6.40
C SER A 159 -14.91 1.85 7.70
N ASP A 160 -16.06 2.51 7.79
CA ASP A 160 -16.56 3.05 9.06
C ASP A 160 -17.70 2.15 9.58
N PRO A 161 -17.44 1.34 10.61
CA PRO A 161 -18.45 0.44 11.17
C PRO A 161 -19.64 1.16 11.79
N VAL A 162 -19.45 2.42 12.20
CA VAL A 162 -20.52 3.21 12.85
C VAL A 162 -21.52 3.72 11.81
N SER A 163 -21.04 4.25 10.70
CA SER A 163 -21.91 4.72 9.61
C SER A 163 -22.30 3.62 8.62
N GLY A 164 -21.63 2.46 8.66
CA GLY A 164 -21.77 1.39 7.68
C GLY A 164 -21.23 1.76 6.29
N ILE A 165 -20.49 2.86 6.16
CA ILE A 165 -19.96 3.35 4.89
C ILE A 165 -18.53 2.82 4.71
N LYS A 166 -18.28 2.23 3.54
CA LYS A 166 -16.93 1.95 3.05
C LYS A 166 -16.56 3.06 2.07
N ALA A 167 -15.72 3.99 2.51
CA ALA A 167 -15.37 5.16 1.73
C ALA A 167 -13.89 5.14 1.33
N GLY A 168 -13.64 5.44 0.06
CA GLY A 168 -12.31 5.66 -0.47
C GLY A 168 -11.92 7.14 -0.39
N ILE A 169 -10.70 7.39 0.01
CA ILE A 169 -10.03 8.67 -0.24
C ILE A 169 -9.05 8.47 -1.39
N ALA A 170 -8.94 9.44 -2.28
CA ALA A 170 -8.07 9.35 -3.45
C ALA A 170 -7.29 10.66 -3.63
N ASN A 171 -5.97 10.57 -3.61
CA ASN A 171 -5.08 11.69 -3.90
C ASN A 171 -3.67 11.17 -4.28
N ALA A 172 -2.98 11.90 -5.14
CA ALA A 172 -1.62 11.56 -5.54
C ALA A 172 -0.66 11.46 -4.35
N ASN A 173 -0.85 12.25 -3.31
CA ASN A 173 -0.02 12.31 -2.11
C ASN A 173 -0.16 11.08 -1.18
N LEU A 174 -1.17 10.24 -1.39
CA LEU A 174 -1.31 8.96 -0.68
C LEU A 174 -0.32 7.89 -1.18
N ARG A 175 0.20 8.03 -2.40
CA ARG A 175 1.07 7.02 -3.00
C ARG A 175 2.32 6.77 -2.15
N ALA A 176 2.80 5.53 -2.22
CA ALA A 176 4.11 5.18 -1.70
C ALA A 176 5.23 5.86 -2.50
N GLN A 177 6.37 6.11 -1.89
CA GLN A 177 7.57 6.58 -2.58
C GLN A 177 8.27 5.42 -3.28
N VAL A 178 8.26 4.24 -2.63
CA VAL A 178 8.87 3.03 -3.17
C VAL A 178 7.90 1.85 -2.98
N ALA A 179 7.76 1.02 -3.99
CA ALA A 179 7.10 -0.27 -3.93
C ALA A 179 8.12 -1.38 -4.18
N LEU A 180 8.27 -2.31 -3.23
CA LEU A 180 9.08 -3.51 -3.38
C LEU A 180 8.13 -4.68 -3.66
N VAL A 181 7.96 -5.01 -4.93
CA VAL A 181 7.01 -6.02 -5.39
C VAL A 181 7.73 -7.35 -5.57
N ASP A 182 7.65 -8.18 -4.55
CA ASP A 182 8.35 -9.47 -4.45
C ASP A 182 7.35 -10.63 -4.56
N PRO A 183 7.32 -11.37 -5.68
CA PRO A 183 6.42 -12.50 -5.84
C PRO A 183 6.54 -13.57 -4.74
N VAL A 184 7.72 -13.76 -4.16
CA VAL A 184 7.96 -14.77 -3.10
C VAL A 184 7.04 -14.51 -1.89
N LEU A 185 6.72 -13.26 -1.61
CA LEU A 185 5.83 -12.89 -0.50
C LEU A 185 4.36 -13.29 -0.75
N THR A 186 3.99 -13.66 -1.96
CA THR A 186 2.62 -14.09 -2.31
C THR A 186 2.45 -15.61 -2.33
N TYR A 187 3.54 -16.39 -2.31
CA TYR A 187 3.48 -17.85 -2.48
C TYR A 187 2.74 -18.58 -1.36
N SER A 188 2.64 -17.98 -0.19
CA SER A 188 1.89 -18.54 0.94
C SER A 188 0.40 -18.23 0.93
N MET A 189 -0.11 -17.48 -0.07
CA MET A 189 -1.53 -17.17 -0.16
C MET A 189 -2.37 -18.44 -0.34
N PRO A 190 -3.48 -18.60 0.41
CA PRO A 190 -4.44 -19.67 0.15
C PRO A 190 -5.03 -19.58 -1.26
N PRO A 191 -5.38 -20.71 -1.91
CA PRO A 191 -5.96 -20.71 -3.26
C PRO A 191 -7.17 -19.80 -3.44
N THR A 192 -8.07 -19.75 -2.44
CA THR A 192 -9.24 -18.87 -2.48
C THR A 192 -8.85 -17.40 -2.49
N MET A 193 -7.81 -17.02 -1.72
CA MET A 193 -7.32 -15.65 -1.70
C MET A 193 -6.65 -15.31 -3.04
N THR A 194 -5.87 -16.21 -3.60
CA THR A 194 -5.24 -16.05 -4.91
C THR A 194 -6.30 -15.83 -6.00
N ALA A 195 -7.37 -16.65 -6.00
CA ALA A 195 -8.46 -16.49 -6.96
C ALA A 195 -9.17 -15.14 -6.79
N ASN A 196 -9.53 -14.76 -5.56
CA ASN A 196 -10.24 -13.50 -5.29
C ASN A 196 -9.40 -12.28 -5.69
N THR A 197 -8.12 -12.26 -5.34
CA THR A 197 -7.24 -11.13 -5.69
C THR A 197 -6.92 -11.10 -7.18
N GLY A 198 -6.81 -12.26 -7.84
CA GLY A 198 -6.65 -12.35 -9.29
C GLY A 198 -7.85 -11.80 -10.05
N ILE A 199 -9.07 -12.15 -9.63
CA ILE A 199 -10.31 -11.60 -10.20
C ILE A 199 -10.42 -10.10 -9.95
N ASP A 200 -10.02 -9.62 -8.77
CA ASP A 200 -9.97 -8.19 -8.45
C ASP A 200 -9.02 -7.44 -9.41
N ALA A 201 -7.81 -7.96 -9.62
CA ALA A 201 -6.85 -7.39 -10.57
C ALA A 201 -7.42 -7.33 -12.00
N LEU A 202 -8.07 -8.41 -12.46
CA LEU A 202 -8.69 -8.47 -13.78
C LEU A 202 -9.83 -7.45 -13.91
N ALA A 203 -10.69 -7.38 -12.91
CA ALA A 203 -11.80 -6.42 -12.89
C ALA A 203 -11.29 -4.98 -12.92
N GLN A 204 -10.26 -4.66 -12.19
CA GLN A 204 -9.64 -3.33 -12.17
C GLN A 204 -8.98 -2.99 -13.51
N ALA A 205 -8.28 -3.94 -14.16
CA ALA A 205 -7.69 -3.73 -15.48
C ALA A 205 -8.77 -3.42 -16.52
N ILE A 206 -9.86 -4.20 -16.55
CA ILE A 206 -10.99 -3.98 -17.47
C ILE A 206 -11.68 -2.64 -17.16
N ALA A 207 -11.96 -2.36 -15.89
CA ALA A 207 -12.60 -1.11 -15.48
C ALA A 207 -11.75 0.12 -15.88
N GLY A 208 -10.42 0.03 -15.78
CA GLY A 208 -9.49 1.08 -16.21
C GLY A 208 -9.59 1.37 -17.71
N ILE A 209 -9.65 0.32 -18.55
CA ILE A 209 -9.74 0.44 -20.01
C ILE A 209 -11.07 1.08 -20.44
N ILE A 210 -12.20 0.70 -19.80
CA ILE A 210 -13.52 1.19 -20.17
C ILE A 210 -13.92 2.49 -19.47
N ALA A 211 -13.07 3.02 -18.58
CA ALA A 211 -13.36 4.23 -17.84
C ALA A 211 -13.44 5.45 -18.78
N LYS A 212 -14.35 6.39 -18.50
CA LYS A 212 -14.46 7.64 -19.27
C LYS A 212 -13.19 8.50 -19.23
N CYS A 213 -12.40 8.38 -18.16
CA CYS A 213 -11.13 9.06 -17.96
C CYS A 213 -9.93 8.21 -18.36
N SER A 214 -10.14 7.14 -19.11
CA SER A 214 -9.07 6.31 -19.64
C SER A 214 -8.09 7.12 -20.49
N THR A 215 -6.83 6.74 -20.46
CA THR A 215 -5.76 7.37 -21.24
C THR A 215 -5.01 6.33 -22.07
N PRO A 216 -4.37 6.72 -23.19
CA PRO A 216 -3.62 5.75 -24.01
C PRO A 216 -2.56 4.96 -23.22
N ILE A 217 -1.95 5.58 -22.19
CA ILE A 217 -0.98 4.91 -21.34
C ILE A 217 -1.68 3.92 -20.38
N GLY A 218 -2.79 4.35 -19.77
CA GLY A 218 -3.61 3.49 -18.92
C GLY A 218 -4.16 2.28 -19.68
N ASP A 219 -4.65 2.50 -20.90
CA ASP A 219 -5.16 1.43 -21.76
C ASP A 219 -4.09 0.42 -22.11
N ALA A 220 -2.88 0.88 -22.49
CA ALA A 220 -1.76 0.00 -22.83
C ALA A 220 -1.39 -0.90 -21.65
N ILE A 221 -1.34 -0.34 -20.43
CA ILE A 221 -1.05 -1.10 -19.21
C ILE A 221 -2.21 -2.06 -18.91
N GLY A 222 -3.46 -1.61 -19.04
CA GLY A 222 -4.64 -2.43 -18.81
C GLY A 222 -4.74 -3.62 -19.76
N TYR A 223 -4.53 -3.41 -21.06
CA TYR A 223 -4.51 -4.50 -22.06
C TYR A 223 -3.40 -5.51 -21.76
N GLU A 224 -2.21 -5.05 -21.40
CA GLU A 224 -1.12 -5.96 -21.06
C GLU A 224 -1.42 -6.75 -19.78
N ALA A 225 -2.02 -6.11 -18.76
CA ALA A 225 -2.44 -6.81 -17.54
C ALA A 225 -3.46 -7.91 -17.85
N VAL A 226 -4.49 -7.63 -18.68
CA VAL A 226 -5.47 -8.63 -19.10
C VAL A 226 -4.79 -9.76 -19.88
N ARG A 227 -3.88 -9.44 -20.80
CA ARG A 227 -3.13 -10.44 -21.57
C ARG A 227 -2.30 -11.36 -20.68
N MET A 228 -1.61 -10.82 -19.69
CA MET A 228 -0.79 -11.61 -18.76
C MET A 228 -1.65 -12.54 -17.91
N MET A 229 -2.81 -12.06 -17.42
CA MET A 229 -3.72 -12.87 -16.60
C MET A 229 -4.49 -13.93 -17.38
N SER A 230 -4.72 -13.73 -18.68
CA SER A 230 -5.43 -14.72 -19.52
C SER A 230 -4.60 -15.96 -19.86
N GLY A 231 -3.30 -15.93 -19.61
CA GLY A 231 -2.37 -17.05 -19.86
C GLY A 231 -1.88 -17.73 -18.57
N ALA A 232 -2.45 -17.38 -17.42
CA ALA A 232 -2.03 -17.88 -16.11
C ALA A 232 -2.95 -19.02 -15.61
#